data_a3f21a1be23be57de1399457e7939fd0
#
_entry.id   a3f21a1be23be57de1399457e7939fd0
#
_cell.length_a   1.000
_cell.length_b   1.000
_cell.length_c   1.000
_cell.angle_alpha   90.00
_cell.angle_beta   90.00
_cell.angle_gamma   90.00
#
_symmetry.space_group_name_H-M   'P 1'
#
loop_
_entity.id
_entity.type
_entity.pdbx_description
1 polymer ?
#
loop_
_entity_poly.entity_id
_entity_poly.type
_entity_poly.pdbx_seq_one_letter_code
_entity_poly.pdbx_strand_id
1 'polypeptide(L)'
;MTDAPPTATHSNAKDSGPDPWRRHLQDLASEIRRPVRQAIASALEASQGQLARLDEVTQAVGIGAGDITFAIDVVAEEAVDRWLDRRAAEGPISLLTEDAGWRHRGPAQGGGSRELPGFDHGGPRMILDPIDGTRNVMHDLRSAWVVVSFAGPGTGEPRYGDLTYGLISEIPDSRTTEARELDAVLGNGARLRRIDLIPGKNHAEKHEELRSDDPLRTDAEARLDRGYFPFFAFHPACRADIAGLGYRVFERLLVEHPTIDLSTVFNDQYISSGGQLALLALGTYRAIIDPRTIVGERTGRPSQTAKPYDMAGAALVAIEAGCAVTDPLGAPLDFPLDATTPVDFAGFHNQATAEAMLPHLRAALAEVTPGDAPTG
;
A
#
# COMPACT_ATOMS: atom_id res chain seq x y z
N MET A 1 33.91 -25.16 -19.88
CA MET A 1 32.53 -25.66 -19.94
C MET A 1 31.90 -25.22 -18.64
N THR A 2 31.22 -24.10 -18.65
CA THR A 2 30.53 -23.51 -17.51
C THR A 2 29.04 -23.65 -17.77
N ASP A 3 28.39 -24.48 -16.99
CA ASP A 3 26.95 -24.72 -17.04
C ASP A 3 26.20 -23.44 -16.64
N ALA A 4 25.36 -22.94 -17.52
CA ALA A 4 24.37 -21.90 -17.23
C ALA A 4 23.19 -22.53 -16.45
N PRO A 5 22.60 -21.80 -15.48
CA PRO A 5 21.44 -22.30 -14.77
C PRO A 5 20.21 -22.37 -15.69
N PRO A 6 19.29 -23.31 -15.44
CA PRO A 6 18.12 -23.49 -16.31
C PRO A 6 17.17 -22.29 -16.22
N THR A 7 16.86 -21.74 -17.36
CA THR A 7 15.77 -20.78 -17.55
C THR A 7 14.44 -21.41 -17.16
N ALA A 8 13.77 -20.84 -16.18
CA ALA A 8 12.41 -21.22 -15.82
C ALA A 8 11.49 -20.93 -17.03
N THR A 9 10.97 -21.97 -17.63
CA THR A 9 9.94 -21.91 -18.67
C THR A 9 8.63 -21.44 -18.03
N HIS A 10 8.29 -20.16 -18.23
CA HIS A 10 6.94 -19.68 -17.96
C HIS A 10 5.95 -20.43 -18.87
N SER A 11 5.08 -21.23 -18.28
CA SER A 11 3.98 -21.88 -18.99
C SER A 11 3.05 -20.80 -19.55
N ASN A 12 2.68 -20.96 -20.83
CA ASN A 12 1.72 -20.13 -21.55
C ASN A 12 0.51 -19.73 -20.68
N ALA A 13 0.41 -18.46 -20.32
CA ALA A 13 -0.82 -17.87 -19.81
C ALA A 13 -1.85 -17.97 -20.94
N LYS A 14 -2.84 -18.84 -20.78
CA LYS A 14 -4.04 -18.85 -21.59
C LYS A 14 -4.73 -17.50 -21.39
N ASP A 15 -5.22 -16.92 -22.46
CA ASP A 15 -6.10 -15.77 -22.55
C ASP A 15 -7.34 -16.01 -21.68
N SER A 16 -7.18 -15.83 -20.37
CA SER A 16 -8.26 -15.87 -19.37
C SER A 16 -8.86 -14.47 -19.39
N GLY A 17 -10.12 -14.38 -19.75
CA GLY A 17 -10.90 -13.14 -19.68
C GLY A 17 -10.75 -12.46 -18.31
N PRO A 18 -11.30 -11.24 -18.13
CA PRO A 18 -11.07 -10.45 -16.91
C PRO A 18 -11.35 -11.30 -15.67
N ASP A 19 -10.39 -11.31 -14.75
CA ASP A 19 -10.49 -12.03 -13.47
C ASP A 19 -11.88 -11.73 -12.86
N PRO A 20 -12.71 -12.74 -12.57
CA PRO A 20 -14.03 -12.52 -12.02
C PRO A 20 -14.01 -11.76 -10.70
N TRP A 21 -12.91 -11.85 -9.93
CA TRP A 21 -12.72 -11.14 -8.68
C TRP A 21 -12.39 -9.67 -8.86
N ARG A 22 -11.78 -9.26 -9.96
CA ARG A 22 -11.40 -7.87 -10.22
C ARG A 22 -12.54 -6.90 -9.96
N ARG A 23 -13.73 -7.16 -10.54
CA ARG A 23 -14.90 -6.30 -10.35
C ARG A 23 -15.38 -6.28 -8.89
N HIS A 24 -15.43 -7.43 -8.23
CA HIS A 24 -15.84 -7.50 -6.83
C HIS A 24 -14.92 -6.73 -5.89
N LEU A 25 -13.62 -6.70 -6.16
CA LEU A 25 -12.64 -5.97 -5.35
C LEU A 25 -12.68 -4.46 -5.65
N GLN A 26 -12.96 -4.05 -6.87
CA GLN A 26 -13.24 -2.66 -7.24
C GLN A 26 -14.53 -2.16 -6.57
N ASP A 27 -15.58 -2.99 -6.53
CA ASP A 27 -16.82 -2.67 -5.81
C ASP A 27 -16.56 -2.52 -4.31
N LEU A 28 -15.77 -3.42 -3.70
CA LEU A 28 -15.35 -3.31 -2.30
C LEU A 28 -14.66 -1.98 -2.01
N ALA A 29 -13.67 -1.59 -2.83
CA ALA A 29 -12.97 -0.33 -2.66
C ALA A 29 -13.91 0.89 -2.74
N SER A 30 -14.88 0.86 -3.65
CA SER A 30 -15.92 1.89 -3.75
C SER A 30 -16.85 1.90 -2.51
N GLU A 31 -17.23 0.73 -2.01
CA GLU A 31 -18.09 0.60 -0.81
C GLU A 31 -17.40 1.06 0.48
N ILE A 32 -16.06 1.02 0.54
CA ILE A 32 -15.26 1.59 1.62
C ILE A 32 -15.10 3.10 1.42
N ARG A 33 -14.68 3.55 0.24
CA ARG A 33 -14.40 4.96 -0.06
C ARG A 33 -15.59 5.87 0.21
N ARG A 34 -16.80 5.46 -0.20
CA ARG A 34 -18.00 6.29 -0.08
C ARG A 34 -18.35 6.66 1.37
N PRO A 35 -18.56 5.72 2.31
CA PRO A 35 -18.90 6.06 3.68
C PRO A 35 -17.77 6.77 4.41
N VAL A 36 -16.49 6.44 4.15
CA VAL A 36 -15.35 7.15 4.73
C VAL A 36 -15.36 8.63 4.31
N ARG A 37 -15.48 8.92 3.03
CA ARG A 37 -15.60 10.31 2.54
C ARG A 37 -16.84 11.03 3.07
N GLN A 38 -17.96 10.31 3.24
CA GLN A 38 -19.16 10.89 3.82
C GLN A 38 -18.95 11.26 5.29
N ALA A 39 -18.30 10.39 6.07
CA ALA A 39 -17.99 10.66 7.48
C ALA A 39 -17.11 11.91 7.63
N ILE A 40 -16.06 12.02 6.80
CA ILE A 40 -15.19 13.21 6.79
C ILE A 40 -15.96 14.47 6.41
N ALA A 41 -16.79 14.42 5.37
CA ALA A 41 -17.59 15.57 4.94
C ALA A 41 -18.56 16.02 6.05
N SER A 42 -19.24 15.08 6.70
CA SER A 42 -20.16 15.37 7.82
C SER A 42 -19.42 15.97 9.03
N ALA A 43 -18.24 15.46 9.36
CA ALA A 43 -17.42 15.99 10.45
C ALA A 43 -16.92 17.42 10.13
N LEU A 44 -16.53 17.69 8.88
CA LEU A 44 -16.16 19.04 8.43
C LEU A 44 -17.32 20.02 8.50
N GLU A 45 -18.52 19.62 8.10
CA GLU A 45 -19.74 20.45 8.22
C GLU A 45 -20.06 20.73 9.70
N ALA A 46 -20.06 19.72 10.56
CA ALA A 46 -20.31 19.86 12.01
C ALA A 46 -19.27 20.76 12.68
N SER A 47 -18.01 20.72 12.23
CA SER A 47 -16.93 21.57 12.75
C SER A 47 -16.88 22.98 12.13
N GLN A 48 -17.84 23.33 11.27
CA GLN A 48 -17.85 24.58 10.51
C GLN A 48 -16.57 24.82 9.69
N GLY A 49 -16.00 23.74 9.15
CA GLY A 49 -14.75 23.77 8.40
C GLY A 49 -13.48 23.94 9.24
N GLN A 50 -13.58 23.88 10.57
CA GLN A 50 -12.42 23.93 11.46
C GLN A 50 -11.81 22.53 11.63
N LEU A 51 -10.81 22.19 10.83
CA LEU A 51 -10.13 20.89 10.84
C LEU A 51 -9.61 20.46 12.22
N ALA A 52 -9.29 21.41 13.10
CA ALA A 52 -8.86 21.14 14.46
C ALA A 52 -9.96 20.55 15.40
N ARG A 53 -11.20 20.40 14.89
CA ARG A 53 -12.36 19.89 15.62
C ARG A 53 -12.97 18.64 14.97
N LEU A 54 -12.17 17.86 14.26
CA LEU A 54 -12.63 16.58 13.68
C LEU A 54 -12.68 15.44 14.72
N ASP A 55 -13.04 15.75 15.97
CA ASP A 55 -13.02 14.81 17.11
C ASP A 55 -13.81 13.52 16.83
N GLU A 56 -14.90 13.60 16.06
CA GLU A 56 -15.74 12.44 15.74
C GLU A 56 -15.04 11.38 14.90
N VAL A 57 -14.12 11.77 14.02
CA VAL A 57 -13.40 10.85 13.11
C VAL A 57 -11.96 10.57 13.55
N THR A 58 -11.37 11.46 14.39
CA THR A 58 -9.98 11.36 14.85
C THR A 58 -9.84 10.72 16.22
N GLN A 59 -10.95 10.42 16.89
CA GLN A 59 -10.92 9.78 18.20
C GLN A 59 -10.32 8.38 18.12
N ALA A 60 -9.29 8.10 18.92
CA ALA A 60 -8.79 6.76 19.11
C ALA A 60 -9.84 5.93 19.89
N VAL A 61 -10.28 4.82 19.31
CA VAL A 61 -11.34 3.95 19.88
C VAL A 61 -10.81 2.59 20.32
N GLY A 62 -9.59 2.23 19.90
CA GLY A 62 -8.98 0.94 20.23
C GLY A 62 -7.54 0.84 19.78
N ILE A 63 -7.01 -0.37 19.92
CA ILE A 63 -5.71 -0.79 19.39
C ILE A 63 -5.99 -2.06 18.60
N GLY A 64 -5.76 -2.02 17.27
CA GLY A 64 -5.80 -3.18 16.39
C GLY A 64 -4.56 -4.05 16.53
N ALA A 65 -4.42 -5.06 15.67
CA ALA A 65 -3.28 -5.98 15.70
C ALA A 65 -1.94 -5.26 15.40
N GLY A 66 -1.96 -4.15 14.69
CA GLY A 66 -0.77 -3.44 14.23
C GLY A 66 -0.63 -1.99 14.70
N ASP A 67 -1.72 -1.25 14.92
CA ASP A 67 -1.70 0.19 15.20
C ASP A 67 -2.94 0.65 16.00
N ILE A 68 -3.07 1.97 16.17
CA ILE A 68 -4.22 2.61 16.85
C ILE A 68 -5.38 2.67 15.87
N THR A 69 -6.54 2.15 16.30
CA THR A 69 -7.82 2.23 15.57
C THR A 69 -8.51 3.56 15.88
N PHE A 70 -8.87 4.29 14.85
CA PHE A 70 -9.64 5.54 14.96
C PHE A 70 -11.12 5.32 14.63
N ALA A 71 -11.98 6.26 15.01
CA ALA A 71 -13.41 6.17 14.73
C ALA A 71 -13.74 6.04 13.23
N ILE A 72 -12.91 6.61 12.37
CA ILE A 72 -13.06 6.49 10.91
C ILE A 72 -12.80 5.06 10.40
N ASP A 73 -11.91 4.31 11.06
CA ASP A 73 -11.58 2.93 10.68
C ASP A 73 -12.77 2.01 10.94
N VAL A 74 -13.57 2.28 12.00
CA VAL A 74 -14.81 1.54 12.28
C VAL A 74 -15.81 1.67 11.12
N VAL A 75 -15.92 2.85 10.52
CA VAL A 75 -16.79 3.08 9.36
C VAL A 75 -16.38 2.23 8.17
N ALA A 76 -15.08 2.09 7.95
CA ALA A 76 -14.53 1.27 6.88
C ALA A 76 -14.70 -0.23 7.15
N GLU A 77 -14.41 -0.69 8.38
CA GLU A 77 -14.60 -2.10 8.77
C GLU A 77 -16.06 -2.55 8.66
N GLU A 78 -17.03 -1.69 9.01
CA GLU A 78 -18.46 -2.00 8.79
C GLU A 78 -18.80 -2.19 7.30
N ALA A 79 -18.16 -1.44 6.39
CA ALA A 79 -18.35 -1.63 4.96
C ALA A 79 -17.73 -2.97 4.50
N VAL A 80 -16.54 -3.30 5.00
CA VAL A 80 -15.86 -4.58 4.76
C VAL A 80 -16.73 -5.75 5.23
N ASP A 81 -17.29 -5.68 6.44
CA ASP A 81 -18.14 -6.74 7.00
C ASP A 81 -19.37 -6.99 6.14
N ARG A 82 -20.07 -5.92 5.73
CA ARG A 82 -21.24 -6.04 4.85
C ARG A 82 -20.89 -6.68 3.50
N TRP A 83 -19.75 -6.30 2.93
CA TRP A 83 -19.28 -6.88 1.68
C TRP A 83 -18.89 -8.36 1.86
N LEU A 84 -18.14 -8.68 2.92
CA LEU A 84 -17.70 -10.04 3.24
C LEU A 84 -18.90 -10.99 3.41
N ASP A 85 -19.92 -10.56 4.15
CA ASP A 85 -21.13 -11.38 4.36
C ASP A 85 -21.87 -11.69 3.06
N ARG A 86 -21.97 -10.71 2.15
CA ARG A 86 -22.60 -10.93 0.83
C ARG A 86 -21.78 -11.89 -0.02
N ARG A 87 -20.45 -11.70 -0.08
CA ARG A 87 -19.57 -12.56 -0.88
C ARG A 87 -19.48 -13.97 -0.34
N ALA A 88 -19.39 -14.09 0.99
CA ALA A 88 -19.35 -15.39 1.66
C ALA A 88 -20.64 -16.20 1.50
N ALA A 89 -21.77 -15.57 1.27
CA ALA A 89 -23.02 -16.26 0.94
C ALA A 89 -23.01 -16.93 -0.45
N GLU A 90 -22.14 -16.45 -1.36
CA GLU A 90 -21.99 -17.00 -2.71
C GLU A 90 -20.89 -18.05 -2.81
N GLY A 91 -19.85 -17.95 -1.97
CA GLY A 91 -18.73 -18.89 -1.94
C GLY A 91 -17.79 -18.65 -0.76
N PRO A 92 -16.97 -19.63 -0.40
CA PRO A 92 -16.06 -19.48 0.72
C PRO A 92 -14.96 -18.46 0.42
N ILE A 93 -14.53 -17.71 1.47
CA ILE A 93 -13.49 -16.69 1.40
C ILE A 93 -12.79 -16.55 2.75
N SER A 94 -11.49 -16.31 2.73
CA SER A 94 -10.71 -15.85 3.87
C SER A 94 -10.28 -14.41 3.66
N LEU A 95 -10.56 -13.56 4.63
CA LEU A 95 -10.20 -12.14 4.63
C LEU A 95 -9.52 -11.77 5.95
N LEU A 96 -8.38 -11.08 5.85
CA LEU A 96 -7.70 -10.42 6.96
C LEU A 96 -7.78 -8.91 6.78
N THR A 97 -8.09 -8.20 7.85
CA THR A 97 -7.88 -6.74 7.95
C THR A 97 -6.99 -6.43 9.14
N GLU A 98 -6.49 -5.20 9.21
CA GLU A 98 -5.65 -4.72 10.32
C GLU A 98 -6.30 -4.97 11.68
N ASP A 99 -7.58 -4.59 11.83
CA ASP A 99 -8.27 -4.59 13.11
C ASP A 99 -8.90 -5.94 13.48
N ALA A 100 -9.34 -6.73 12.49
CA ALA A 100 -10.14 -7.94 12.75
C ALA A 100 -9.36 -9.26 12.60
N GLY A 101 -8.14 -9.24 12.04
CA GLY A 101 -7.39 -10.46 11.75
C GLY A 101 -8.06 -11.37 10.72
N TRP A 102 -7.69 -12.65 10.68
CA TRP A 102 -8.27 -13.60 9.73
C TRP A 102 -9.71 -13.98 10.06
N ARG A 103 -10.61 -13.77 9.11
CA ARG A 103 -12.03 -14.20 9.12
C ARG A 103 -12.23 -15.18 7.98
N HIS A 104 -12.69 -16.39 8.29
CA HIS A 104 -12.98 -17.43 7.31
C HIS A 104 -14.50 -17.60 7.25
N ARG A 105 -15.10 -17.32 6.09
CA ARG A 105 -16.55 -17.36 5.92
C ARG A 105 -16.94 -18.11 4.66
N GLY A 106 -18.15 -18.68 4.64
CA GLY A 106 -18.71 -19.36 3.50
C GLY A 106 -20.22 -19.50 3.58
N PRO A 107 -20.87 -20.08 2.56
CA PRO A 107 -22.32 -20.20 2.51
C PRO A 107 -22.92 -20.95 3.71
N ALA A 108 -24.03 -20.43 4.26
CA ALA A 108 -24.81 -21.11 5.28
C ALA A 108 -25.95 -21.93 4.65
N GLN A 109 -26.34 -23.04 5.31
CA GLN A 109 -27.54 -23.78 4.93
C GLN A 109 -28.76 -22.91 5.23
N GLY A 110 -29.55 -22.60 4.20
CA GLY A 110 -30.72 -21.73 4.34
C GLY A 110 -30.50 -20.27 3.96
N GLY A 111 -29.32 -19.92 3.47
CA GLY A 111 -28.97 -18.57 3.00
C GLY A 111 -28.06 -17.80 3.98
N GLY A 112 -27.39 -16.76 3.46
CA GLY A 112 -26.43 -15.96 4.23
C GLY A 112 -25.06 -16.64 4.36
N SER A 113 -24.22 -16.10 5.26
CA SER A 113 -22.86 -16.58 5.53
C SER A 113 -22.75 -17.29 6.89
N ARG A 114 -21.71 -18.10 7.05
CA ARG A 114 -21.32 -18.73 8.32
C ARG A 114 -19.81 -18.73 8.46
N GLU A 115 -19.33 -18.85 9.69
CA GLU A 115 -17.90 -19.04 9.96
C GLU A 115 -17.41 -20.42 9.47
N LEU A 116 -16.16 -20.44 9.01
CA LEU A 116 -15.43 -21.64 8.61
C LEU A 116 -14.21 -21.83 9.53
N PRO A 117 -13.72 -23.06 9.71
CA PRO A 117 -12.67 -23.34 10.70
C PRO A 117 -11.27 -22.87 10.29
N GLY A 118 -11.05 -22.47 9.04
CA GLY A 118 -9.75 -22.06 8.53
C GLY A 118 -9.70 -22.00 7.02
N PHE A 119 -8.51 -22.09 6.43
CA PHE A 119 -8.26 -21.88 5.00
C PHE A 119 -8.69 -23.03 4.08
N ASP A 120 -8.86 -24.24 4.59
CA ASP A 120 -9.19 -25.45 3.79
C ASP A 120 -10.66 -25.45 3.34
N HIS A 121 -11.02 -24.50 2.50
CA HIS A 121 -12.39 -24.33 1.99
C HIS A 121 -12.46 -24.13 0.47
N GLY A 122 -11.29 -24.08 -0.21
CA GLY A 122 -11.21 -23.94 -1.67
C GLY A 122 -11.55 -22.55 -2.23
N GLY A 123 -11.76 -21.55 -1.37
CA GLY A 123 -11.98 -20.17 -1.78
C GLY A 123 -10.70 -19.33 -1.73
N PRO A 124 -10.77 -18.06 -2.18
CA PRO A 124 -9.63 -17.16 -2.15
C PRO A 124 -9.25 -16.74 -0.74
N ARG A 125 -8.01 -16.24 -0.62
CA ARG A 125 -7.44 -15.67 0.59
C ARG A 125 -6.99 -14.25 0.26
N MET A 126 -7.40 -13.28 1.03
CA MET A 126 -7.04 -11.88 0.79
C MET A 126 -6.71 -11.16 2.08
N ILE A 127 -5.84 -10.18 1.97
CA ILE A 127 -5.58 -9.21 3.03
C ILE A 127 -5.92 -7.81 2.53
N LEU A 128 -6.39 -6.98 3.41
CA LEU A 128 -6.95 -5.68 3.10
C LEU A 128 -6.56 -4.68 4.19
N ASP A 129 -6.01 -3.54 3.77
CA ASP A 129 -6.07 -2.32 4.55
C ASP A 129 -7.23 -1.46 4.03
N PRO A 130 -8.29 -1.28 4.83
CA PRO A 130 -9.41 -0.46 4.41
C PRO A 130 -9.07 1.03 4.29
N ILE A 131 -8.09 1.55 5.06
CA ILE A 131 -7.69 2.97 5.05
C ILE A 131 -6.17 3.09 5.31
N ASP A 132 -5.32 2.64 4.39
CA ASP A 132 -3.88 2.93 4.49
C ASP A 132 -3.64 4.44 4.41
N GLY A 133 -3.19 5.01 5.52
CA GLY A 133 -3.03 6.44 5.66
C GLY A 133 -4.18 7.15 6.40
N THR A 134 -4.85 6.48 7.32
CA THR A 134 -5.92 7.03 8.18
C THR A 134 -5.56 8.41 8.72
N ARG A 135 -4.32 8.60 9.22
CA ARG A 135 -3.84 9.88 9.78
C ARG A 135 -3.85 11.04 8.78
N ASN A 136 -3.75 10.76 7.48
CA ASN A 136 -3.83 11.79 6.44
C ASN A 136 -5.28 12.21 6.20
N VAL A 137 -6.17 11.24 5.98
CA VAL A 137 -7.54 11.49 5.55
C VAL A 137 -8.42 11.97 6.70
N MET A 138 -8.21 11.49 7.93
CA MET A 138 -8.97 11.93 9.10
C MET A 138 -8.75 13.41 9.43
N HIS A 139 -7.62 13.98 9.02
CA HIS A 139 -7.33 15.41 9.14
C HIS A 139 -7.54 16.17 7.82
N ASP A 140 -8.14 15.55 6.82
CA ASP A 140 -8.35 16.12 5.49
C ASP A 140 -7.06 16.72 4.88
N LEU A 141 -5.91 16.14 5.22
CA LEU A 141 -4.59 16.62 4.82
C LEU A 141 -4.22 16.13 3.43
N ARG A 142 -4.36 14.83 3.20
CA ARG A 142 -4.05 14.11 1.96
C ARG A 142 -4.97 12.90 1.81
N SER A 143 -4.99 12.31 0.62
CA SER A 143 -5.66 11.03 0.36
C SER A 143 -5.14 9.92 1.28
N ALA A 144 -6.00 8.96 1.60
CA ALA A 144 -5.67 7.61 2.03
C ALA A 144 -5.96 6.62 0.89
N TRP A 145 -5.74 5.33 1.13
CA TRP A 145 -5.91 4.31 0.11
C TRP A 145 -6.53 3.03 0.68
N VAL A 146 -7.41 2.41 -0.08
CA VAL A 146 -7.78 1.01 0.12
C VAL A 146 -6.71 0.16 -0.54
N VAL A 147 -6.08 -0.74 0.19
CA VAL A 147 -5.05 -1.66 -0.35
C VAL A 147 -5.54 -3.09 -0.27
N VAL A 148 -5.69 -3.75 -1.41
CA VAL A 148 -6.14 -5.15 -1.51
C VAL A 148 -5.02 -6.02 -2.05
N SER A 149 -4.73 -7.10 -1.35
CA SER A 149 -3.80 -8.16 -1.75
C SER A 149 -4.59 -9.46 -1.85
N PHE A 150 -4.65 -10.06 -3.04
CA PHE A 150 -5.50 -11.20 -3.31
C PHE A 150 -4.66 -12.41 -3.77
N ALA A 151 -4.83 -13.51 -3.08
CA ALA A 151 -4.27 -14.83 -3.41
C ALA A 151 -5.39 -15.81 -3.73
N GLY A 152 -5.14 -16.71 -4.65
CA GLY A 152 -6.06 -17.79 -4.99
C GLY A 152 -6.31 -18.77 -3.84
N PRO A 153 -7.09 -19.84 -4.08
CA PRO A 153 -7.31 -20.90 -3.12
C PRO A 153 -6.03 -21.50 -2.57
N GLY A 154 -6.05 -21.91 -1.30
CA GLY A 154 -4.93 -22.57 -0.61
C GLY A 154 -5.34 -23.05 0.77
N THR A 155 -4.55 -23.92 1.38
CA THR A 155 -4.88 -24.59 2.65
C THR A 155 -4.24 -23.95 3.87
N GLY A 156 -3.46 -22.88 3.69
CA GLY A 156 -2.76 -22.19 4.76
C GLY A 156 -2.71 -20.68 4.54
N GLU A 157 -2.09 -20.00 5.47
CA GLU A 157 -1.83 -18.57 5.38
C GLU A 157 -0.99 -18.27 4.12
N PRO A 158 -1.39 -17.32 3.28
CA PRO A 158 -0.67 -17.01 2.06
C PRO A 158 0.62 -16.23 2.34
N ARG A 159 1.56 -16.30 1.39
CA ARG A 159 2.76 -15.46 1.36
C ARG A 159 2.69 -14.47 0.20
N TYR A 160 3.59 -13.50 0.17
CA TYR A 160 3.67 -12.52 -0.91
C TYR A 160 3.73 -13.17 -2.31
N GLY A 161 4.47 -14.25 -2.46
CA GLY A 161 4.58 -15.01 -3.72
C GLY A 161 3.31 -15.73 -4.18
N ASP A 162 2.28 -15.83 -3.32
CA ASP A 162 0.98 -16.42 -3.68
C ASP A 162 0.00 -15.40 -4.29
N LEU A 163 0.37 -14.12 -4.31
CA LEU A 163 -0.49 -13.06 -4.85
C LEU A 163 -0.71 -13.23 -6.35
N THR A 164 -1.94 -13.12 -6.76
CA THR A 164 -2.36 -13.16 -8.16
C THR A 164 -2.98 -11.85 -8.64
N TYR A 165 -3.43 -11.00 -7.69
CA TYR A 165 -4.01 -9.70 -7.97
C TYR A 165 -3.72 -8.72 -6.83
N GLY A 166 -3.53 -7.45 -7.21
CA GLY A 166 -3.39 -6.32 -6.29
C GLY A 166 -4.26 -5.16 -6.74
N LEU A 167 -4.76 -4.37 -5.76
CA LEU A 167 -5.51 -3.15 -6.03
C LEU A 167 -5.14 -2.09 -4.99
N ILE A 168 -4.99 -0.85 -5.47
CA ILE A 168 -4.80 0.35 -4.65
C ILE A 168 -5.84 1.35 -5.10
N SER A 169 -6.80 1.71 -4.24
CA SER A 169 -7.88 2.62 -4.58
C SER A 169 -7.88 3.84 -3.69
N GLU A 170 -7.78 5.01 -4.28
CA GLU A 170 -7.67 6.29 -3.56
C GLU A 170 -8.95 6.62 -2.79
N ILE A 171 -8.79 7.04 -1.54
CA ILE A 171 -9.79 7.74 -0.73
C ILE A 171 -9.36 9.21 -0.69
N PRO A 172 -9.80 10.05 -1.63
CA PRO A 172 -9.32 11.41 -1.73
C PRO A 172 -9.79 12.29 -0.56
N ASP A 173 -9.02 13.34 -0.28
CA ASP A 173 -9.44 14.41 0.63
C ASP A 173 -10.73 15.10 0.13
N SER A 174 -11.32 15.96 0.97
CA SER A 174 -12.61 16.59 0.67
C SER A 174 -12.56 17.54 -0.53
N ARG A 175 -11.41 18.07 -0.88
CA ARG A 175 -11.19 19.06 -1.95
C ARG A 175 -11.05 18.42 -3.32
N THR A 176 -10.76 17.12 -3.36
CA THR A 176 -10.50 16.37 -4.59
C THR A 176 -11.79 15.75 -5.12
N THR A 177 -12.05 15.93 -6.42
CA THR A 177 -13.25 15.45 -7.12
C THR A 177 -12.99 14.27 -8.06
N GLU A 178 -11.77 13.76 -8.09
CA GLU A 178 -11.37 12.57 -8.83
C GLU A 178 -10.68 11.60 -7.86
N ALA A 179 -10.93 10.30 -8.00
CA ALA A 179 -10.15 9.24 -7.36
C ALA A 179 -9.37 8.45 -8.40
N ARG A 180 -8.17 8.04 -8.04
CA ARG A 180 -7.35 7.12 -8.83
C ARG A 180 -7.43 5.73 -8.23
N GLU A 181 -7.52 4.75 -9.11
CA GLU A 181 -7.50 3.34 -8.72
C GLU A 181 -6.52 2.61 -9.64
N LEU A 182 -5.55 1.94 -9.03
CA LEU A 182 -4.53 1.18 -9.74
C LEU A 182 -4.76 -0.29 -9.42
N ASP A 183 -4.77 -1.14 -10.43
CA ASP A 183 -4.88 -2.58 -10.21
C ASP A 183 -3.98 -3.37 -11.16
N ALA A 184 -3.64 -4.58 -10.77
CA ALA A 184 -2.85 -5.48 -11.58
C ALA A 184 -3.20 -6.94 -11.32
N VAL A 185 -3.23 -7.72 -12.39
CA VAL A 185 -3.21 -9.18 -12.37
C VAL A 185 -1.76 -9.63 -12.65
N LEU A 186 -1.22 -10.51 -11.83
CA LEU A 186 0.15 -11.02 -11.98
C LEU A 186 0.44 -11.48 -13.41
N GLY A 187 1.48 -10.91 -14.04
CA GLY A 187 1.93 -11.22 -15.39
C GLY A 187 1.11 -10.56 -16.53
N ASN A 188 0.13 -9.70 -16.21
CA ASN A 188 -0.72 -9.05 -17.21
C ASN A 188 -0.57 -7.51 -17.25
N GLY A 189 0.35 -6.97 -16.47
CA GLY A 189 0.58 -5.53 -16.36
C GLY A 189 -0.44 -4.82 -15.47
N ALA A 190 -0.19 -3.55 -15.21
CA ALA A 190 -1.03 -2.70 -14.37
C ALA A 190 -1.94 -1.79 -15.19
N ARG A 191 -3.02 -1.34 -14.55
CA ARG A 191 -3.99 -0.39 -15.09
C ARG A 191 -4.22 0.76 -14.13
N LEU A 192 -4.57 1.91 -14.69
CA LEU A 192 -5.00 3.11 -13.96
C LEU A 192 -6.42 3.47 -14.36
N ARG A 193 -7.31 3.46 -13.39
CA ARG A 193 -8.68 3.96 -13.53
C ARG A 193 -8.79 5.33 -12.88
N ARG A 194 -9.44 6.25 -13.57
CA ARG A 194 -9.85 7.56 -13.03
C ARG A 194 -11.35 7.56 -12.83
N ILE A 195 -11.78 7.97 -11.65
CA ILE A 195 -13.16 7.91 -11.19
C ILE A 195 -13.57 9.31 -10.78
N ASP A 196 -14.54 9.88 -11.49
CA ASP A 196 -15.13 11.16 -11.13
C ASP A 196 -16.05 11.00 -9.92
N LEU A 197 -15.86 11.84 -8.92
CA LEU A 197 -16.63 11.86 -7.68
C LEU A 197 -17.67 12.97 -7.73
N ILE A 198 -18.84 12.66 -8.26
CA ILE A 198 -19.90 13.63 -8.53
C ILE A 198 -20.66 13.94 -7.23
N PRO A 199 -20.69 15.20 -6.77
CA PRO A 199 -21.48 15.58 -5.59
C PRO A 199 -22.96 15.37 -5.86
N GLY A 200 -23.67 14.64 -4.99
CA GLY A 200 -25.13 14.54 -5.02
C GLY A 200 -25.81 15.85 -4.66
N LYS A 201 -27.06 16.06 -5.10
CA LYS A 201 -27.83 17.29 -4.86
C LYS A 201 -28.04 17.62 -3.37
N ASN A 202 -27.89 16.66 -2.48
CA ASN A 202 -28.11 16.80 -1.02
C ASN A 202 -26.89 16.35 -0.20
N HIS A 203 -25.68 16.41 -0.73
CA HIS A 203 -24.43 15.89 -0.12
C HIS A 203 -24.46 14.40 0.30
N ALA A 204 -25.62 13.76 0.31
CA ALA A 204 -25.84 12.38 0.78
C ALA A 204 -25.61 11.31 -0.29
N GLU A 205 -25.72 11.63 -1.57
CA GLU A 205 -25.51 10.68 -2.68
C GLU A 205 -24.39 11.19 -3.59
N LYS A 206 -23.18 10.72 -3.31
CA LYS A 206 -22.05 10.89 -4.23
C LYS A 206 -22.07 9.73 -5.22
N HIS A 207 -22.26 10.03 -6.49
CA HIS A 207 -22.10 9.05 -7.55
C HIS A 207 -20.62 8.98 -7.96
N GLU A 208 -20.16 7.77 -8.23
CA GLU A 208 -18.85 7.53 -8.81
C GLU A 208 -19.06 7.13 -10.27
N GLU A 209 -18.37 7.80 -11.16
CA GLU A 209 -18.42 7.52 -12.60
C GLU A 209 -17.02 7.20 -13.12
N LEU A 210 -16.88 6.06 -13.78
CA LEU A 210 -15.62 5.68 -14.42
C LEU A 210 -15.34 6.62 -15.59
N ARG A 211 -14.27 7.42 -15.48
CA ARG A 211 -13.84 8.36 -16.51
C ARG A 211 -12.90 7.70 -17.53
N SER A 212 -11.95 6.90 -17.05
CA SER A 212 -11.03 6.15 -17.90
C SER A 212 -10.50 4.89 -17.21
N ASP A 213 -10.03 3.93 -18.02
CA ASP A 213 -9.35 2.71 -17.59
C ASP A 213 -8.21 2.43 -18.60
N ASP A 214 -7.00 2.91 -18.26
CA ASP A 214 -5.84 2.95 -19.14
C ASP A 214 -4.74 2.00 -18.66
N PRO A 215 -3.92 1.43 -19.58
CA PRO A 215 -2.70 0.74 -19.16
C PRO A 215 -1.76 1.69 -18.39
N LEU A 216 -1.22 1.21 -17.28
CA LEU A 216 -0.23 1.94 -16.48
C LEU A 216 1.16 1.33 -16.72
N ARG A 217 2.11 2.17 -17.13
CA ARG A 217 3.50 1.77 -17.35
C ARG A 217 4.45 2.88 -16.94
N THR A 218 5.58 2.50 -16.34
CA THR A 218 6.68 3.42 -16.05
C THR A 218 7.47 3.77 -17.31
N ASP A 219 8.18 4.91 -17.29
CA ASP A 219 9.21 5.20 -18.29
C ASP A 219 10.48 4.36 -18.03
N ALA A 220 11.40 4.31 -19.00
CA ALA A 220 12.64 3.53 -18.90
C ALA A 220 13.86 4.34 -18.45
N GLU A 221 13.72 5.66 -18.23
CA GLU A 221 14.85 6.54 -17.93
C GLU A 221 15.14 6.60 -16.42
N ALA A 222 16.42 6.41 -16.05
CA ALA A 222 16.88 6.71 -14.70
C ALA A 222 16.98 8.25 -14.53
N ARG A 223 15.97 8.86 -13.95
CA ARG A 223 15.95 10.31 -13.65
C ARG A 223 16.36 10.55 -12.21
N LEU A 224 17.67 10.66 -11.97
CA LEU A 224 18.24 10.91 -10.64
C LEU A 224 18.35 12.40 -10.31
N ASP A 225 18.14 13.26 -11.28
CA ASP A 225 18.38 14.70 -11.24
C ASP A 225 17.16 15.53 -10.85
N ARG A 226 16.00 14.90 -10.68
CA ARG A 226 14.76 15.60 -10.31
C ARG A 226 13.64 14.65 -9.84
N GLY A 227 12.81 15.15 -8.95
CA GLY A 227 11.63 14.46 -8.45
C GLY A 227 11.74 14.09 -6.98
N TYR A 228 10.83 13.27 -6.53
CA TYR A 228 10.75 12.87 -5.13
C TYR A 228 11.47 11.55 -4.87
N PHE A 229 12.32 11.55 -3.84
CA PHE A 229 13.12 10.42 -3.38
C PHE A 229 12.99 10.26 -1.86
N PRO A 230 11.80 9.97 -1.34
CA PRO A 230 11.61 9.85 0.10
C PRO A 230 12.40 8.67 0.71
N PHE A 231 13.02 8.96 1.84
CA PHE A 231 13.48 8.00 2.83
C PHE A 231 12.51 8.12 4.00
N PHE A 232 11.63 7.13 4.14
CA PHE A 232 10.47 7.26 5.02
C PHE A 232 10.83 7.07 6.49
N ALA A 233 10.54 8.08 7.30
CA ALA A 233 10.90 8.18 8.72
C ALA A 233 9.70 8.69 9.54
N PHE A 234 8.65 7.88 9.63
CA PHE A 234 7.42 8.24 10.31
C PHE A 234 7.64 8.59 11.78
N HIS A 235 8.30 7.69 12.52
CA HIS A 235 8.47 7.85 13.95
C HIS A 235 9.66 8.78 14.27
N PRO A 236 9.50 9.74 15.22
CA PRO A 236 10.57 10.68 15.58
C PRO A 236 11.89 10.01 16.00
N ALA A 237 11.84 8.84 16.65
CA ALA A 237 13.02 8.16 17.19
C ALA A 237 14.01 7.71 16.12
N CYS A 238 13.55 7.32 14.92
CA CYS A 238 14.42 6.87 13.82
C CYS A 238 14.69 7.95 12.76
N ARG A 239 14.10 9.14 12.90
CA ARG A 239 14.14 10.18 11.85
C ARG A 239 15.55 10.65 11.52
N ALA A 240 16.40 10.85 12.52
CA ALA A 240 17.78 11.29 12.30
C ALA A 240 18.60 10.22 11.58
N ASP A 241 18.44 8.95 11.94
CA ASP A 241 19.17 7.82 11.36
C ASP A 241 18.81 7.64 9.89
N ILE A 242 17.49 7.66 9.58
CA ILE A 242 17.00 7.52 8.21
C ILE A 242 17.34 8.74 7.36
N ALA A 243 17.29 9.95 7.90
CA ALA A 243 17.76 11.15 7.20
C ALA A 243 19.25 11.06 6.90
N GLY A 244 20.07 10.59 7.85
CA GLY A 244 21.49 10.33 7.66
C GLY A 244 21.76 9.25 6.60
N LEU A 245 20.94 8.20 6.56
CA LEU A 245 20.99 7.19 5.49
C LEU A 245 20.74 7.82 4.12
N GLY A 246 19.68 8.60 3.97
CA GLY A 246 19.38 9.31 2.73
C GLY A 246 20.49 10.23 2.28
N TYR A 247 21.08 11.00 3.21
CA TYR A 247 22.23 11.86 2.94
C TYR A 247 23.42 11.04 2.37
N ARG A 248 23.80 9.93 3.01
CA ARG A 248 24.91 9.07 2.55
C ARG A 248 24.65 8.45 1.17
N VAL A 249 23.40 8.09 0.84
CA VAL A 249 23.05 7.60 -0.49
C VAL A 249 23.30 8.66 -1.54
N PHE A 250 22.82 9.89 -1.33
CA PHE A 250 23.02 10.99 -2.30
C PHE A 250 24.48 11.46 -2.37
N GLU A 251 25.21 11.49 -1.26
CA GLU A 251 26.65 11.79 -1.26
C GLU A 251 27.42 10.83 -2.18
N ARG A 252 27.12 9.54 -2.14
CA ARG A 252 27.70 8.52 -3.02
C ARG A 252 27.26 8.68 -4.48
N LEU A 253 25.98 8.93 -4.71
CA LEU A 253 25.45 9.18 -6.06
C LEU A 253 26.14 10.37 -6.73
N LEU A 254 26.41 11.44 -5.99
CA LEU A 254 27.09 12.64 -6.50
C LEU A 254 28.54 12.38 -6.92
N VAL A 255 29.22 11.38 -6.35
CA VAL A 255 30.55 10.98 -6.79
C VAL A 255 30.51 10.38 -8.20
N GLU A 256 29.50 9.56 -8.50
CA GLU A 256 29.33 8.91 -9.81
C GLU A 256 28.58 9.80 -10.80
N HIS A 257 27.67 10.64 -10.31
CA HIS A 257 26.81 11.53 -11.10
C HIS A 257 26.96 13.00 -10.64
N PRO A 258 28.10 13.64 -10.86
CA PRO A 258 28.37 14.98 -10.31
C PRO A 258 27.52 16.10 -10.93
N THR A 259 26.75 15.79 -11.95
CA THR A 259 25.82 16.75 -12.59
C THR A 259 24.43 16.78 -11.94
N ILE A 260 24.15 15.93 -10.96
CA ILE A 260 22.89 15.96 -10.21
C ILE A 260 22.82 17.28 -9.41
N ASP A 261 21.76 18.05 -9.65
CA ASP A 261 21.44 19.23 -8.86
C ASP A 261 20.49 18.84 -7.71
N LEU A 262 21.03 18.81 -6.49
CA LEU A 262 20.23 18.47 -5.30
C LEU A 262 19.08 19.45 -5.03
N SER A 263 19.07 20.64 -5.61
CA SER A 263 17.96 21.58 -5.48
C SER A 263 16.68 21.10 -6.20
N THR A 264 16.80 20.12 -7.08
CA THR A 264 15.71 19.50 -7.83
C THR A 264 15.31 18.11 -7.30
N VAL A 265 15.96 17.67 -6.22
CA VAL A 265 15.69 16.42 -5.50
C VAL A 265 14.87 16.74 -4.26
N PHE A 266 13.66 16.19 -4.17
CA PHE A 266 12.72 16.51 -3.11
C PHE A 266 12.50 15.30 -2.18
N ASN A 267 12.14 15.59 -0.94
CA ASN A 267 11.72 14.60 0.04
C ASN A 267 10.22 14.75 0.32
N ASP A 268 9.58 13.65 0.71
CA ASP A 268 8.21 13.63 1.22
C ASP A 268 8.11 12.62 2.37
N GLN A 269 7.17 12.83 3.30
CA GLN A 269 6.88 11.94 4.41
C GLN A 269 5.38 11.59 4.38
N TYR A 270 4.96 10.88 3.33
CA TYR A 270 3.59 10.45 3.16
C TYR A 270 3.31 9.21 4.01
N ILE A 271 2.42 9.34 5.00
CA ILE A 271 2.06 8.27 5.94
C ILE A 271 1.02 7.35 5.28
N SER A 272 1.46 6.53 4.34
CA SER A 272 0.67 5.55 3.61
C SER A 272 1.62 4.73 2.74
N SER A 273 1.87 3.47 3.06
CA SER A 273 2.82 2.64 2.31
C SER A 273 2.27 2.25 0.93
N GLY A 274 0.99 1.92 0.84
CA GLY A 274 0.31 1.69 -0.43
C GLY A 274 0.26 2.96 -1.29
N GLY A 275 -0.05 4.12 -0.67
CA GLY A 275 -0.04 5.41 -1.36
C GLY A 275 1.34 5.81 -1.88
N GLN A 276 2.41 5.53 -1.14
CA GLN A 276 3.79 5.73 -1.62
C GLN A 276 4.09 4.89 -2.86
N LEU A 277 3.67 3.62 -2.87
CA LEU A 277 3.83 2.72 -4.01
C LEU A 277 2.93 3.13 -5.19
N ALA A 278 1.73 3.65 -4.94
CA ALA A 278 0.89 4.25 -5.98
C ALA A 278 1.58 5.45 -6.62
N LEU A 279 2.15 6.38 -5.81
CA LEU A 279 2.89 7.53 -6.32
C LEU A 279 4.17 7.14 -7.08
N LEU A 280 4.80 6.03 -6.69
CA LEU A 280 5.93 5.44 -7.42
C LEU A 280 5.49 4.95 -8.82
N ALA A 281 4.43 4.15 -8.88
CA ALA A 281 3.90 3.62 -10.14
C ALA A 281 3.43 4.75 -11.08
N LEU A 282 2.85 5.83 -10.52
CA LEU A 282 2.44 7.03 -11.26
C LEU A 282 3.61 7.94 -11.69
N GLY A 283 4.84 7.66 -11.26
CA GLY A 283 6.04 8.45 -11.60
C GLY A 283 6.19 9.76 -10.84
N THR A 284 5.35 10.02 -9.83
CA THR A 284 5.52 11.14 -8.90
C THR A 284 6.76 10.94 -8.03
N TYR A 285 6.90 9.73 -7.45
CA TYR A 285 8.13 9.33 -6.79
C TYR A 285 9.07 8.65 -7.79
N ARG A 286 10.36 8.95 -7.69
CA ARG A 286 11.43 8.27 -8.43
C ARG A 286 12.01 7.11 -7.66
N ALA A 287 12.05 7.25 -6.35
CA ALA A 287 12.34 6.16 -5.43
C ALA A 287 11.54 6.36 -4.13
N ILE A 288 11.33 5.31 -3.39
CA ILE A 288 10.84 5.30 -2.01
C ILE A 288 11.58 4.23 -1.23
N ILE A 289 12.19 4.62 -0.13
CA ILE A 289 12.94 3.72 0.74
C ILE A 289 12.26 3.74 2.11
N ASP A 290 11.73 2.61 2.52
CA ASP A 290 11.21 2.40 3.87
C ASP A 290 12.06 1.38 4.63
N PRO A 291 13.10 1.81 5.36
CA PRO A 291 14.06 0.95 6.02
C PRO A 291 13.83 0.88 7.54
N ARG A 292 12.60 1.16 8.02
CA ARG A 292 12.33 1.40 9.44
C ARG A 292 12.68 0.22 10.35
N THR A 293 12.47 -1.01 9.89
CA THR A 293 12.80 -2.21 10.68
C THR A 293 14.31 -2.36 10.78
N ILE A 294 15.00 -2.42 9.64
CA ILE A 294 16.46 -2.66 9.61
C ILE A 294 17.24 -1.54 10.30
N VAL A 295 16.80 -0.28 10.15
CA VAL A 295 17.44 0.85 10.85
C VAL A 295 17.12 0.79 12.34
N GLY A 296 15.87 0.54 12.73
CA GLY A 296 15.47 0.43 14.13
C GLY A 296 16.19 -0.68 14.89
N GLU A 297 16.36 -1.84 14.28
CA GLU A 297 17.12 -2.96 14.84
C GLU A 297 18.60 -2.61 15.01
N ARG A 298 19.23 -2.04 13.99
CA ARG A 298 20.67 -1.69 14.04
C ARG A 298 20.97 -0.58 15.02
N THR A 299 20.07 0.38 15.19
CA THR A 299 20.27 1.52 16.11
C THR A 299 19.73 1.31 17.51
N GLY A 300 18.96 0.22 17.74
CA GLY A 300 18.25 -0.02 19.00
C GLY A 300 17.07 0.95 19.22
N ARG A 301 16.58 1.60 18.17
CA ARG A 301 15.47 2.57 18.19
C ARG A 301 14.30 2.07 17.33
N PRO A 302 13.49 1.12 17.85
CA PRO A 302 12.39 0.55 17.09
C PRO A 302 11.36 1.62 16.73
N SER A 303 10.70 1.43 15.59
CA SER A 303 9.67 2.31 15.05
C SER A 303 8.46 1.48 14.64
N GLN A 304 7.31 2.13 14.52
CA GLN A 304 6.20 1.54 13.76
C GLN A 304 6.64 1.31 12.31
N THR A 305 6.36 0.14 11.78
CA THR A 305 6.79 -0.32 10.46
C THR A 305 5.58 -0.62 9.59
N ALA A 306 5.76 -0.67 8.26
CA ALA A 306 4.74 -1.19 7.37
C ALA A 306 4.45 -2.67 7.69
N LYS A 307 3.23 -3.10 7.39
CA LYS A 307 2.75 -4.47 7.52
C LYS A 307 2.35 -5.00 6.15
N PRO A 308 2.20 -6.32 5.99
CA PRO A 308 1.78 -6.90 4.72
C PRO A 308 0.49 -6.30 4.14
N TYR A 309 -0.51 -5.99 4.98
CA TYR A 309 -1.77 -5.41 4.52
C TYR A 309 -1.62 -3.99 3.97
N ASP A 310 -0.63 -3.20 4.45
CA ASP A 310 -0.36 -1.84 3.99
C ASP A 310 0.18 -1.79 2.56
N MET A 311 0.89 -2.85 2.12
CA MET A 311 1.76 -2.68 0.96
C MET A 311 1.81 -3.86 -0.03
N ALA A 312 1.42 -5.09 0.34
CA ALA A 312 1.69 -6.26 -0.51
C ALA A 312 1.01 -6.17 -1.89
N GLY A 313 -0.30 -5.85 -1.93
CA GLY A 313 -1.02 -5.65 -3.18
C GLY A 313 -0.52 -4.44 -3.96
N ALA A 314 -0.13 -3.38 -3.24
CA ALA A 314 0.43 -2.17 -3.84
C ALA A 314 1.80 -2.44 -4.50
N ALA A 315 2.64 -3.26 -3.87
CA ALA A 315 3.92 -3.68 -4.44
C ALA A 315 3.73 -4.50 -5.72
N LEU A 316 2.76 -5.44 -5.74
CA LEU A 316 2.41 -6.16 -6.96
C LEU A 316 1.99 -5.21 -8.09
N VAL A 317 1.11 -4.24 -7.80
CA VAL A 317 0.67 -3.24 -8.79
C VAL A 317 1.85 -2.42 -9.31
N ALA A 318 2.74 -1.95 -8.43
CA ALA A 318 3.92 -1.19 -8.82
C ALA A 318 4.87 -2.02 -9.71
N ILE A 319 5.12 -3.29 -9.36
CA ILE A 319 5.96 -4.20 -10.16
C ILE A 319 5.34 -4.44 -11.54
N GLU A 320 4.04 -4.70 -11.62
CA GLU A 320 3.33 -4.91 -12.89
C GLU A 320 3.25 -3.63 -13.74
N ALA A 321 3.36 -2.45 -13.14
CA ALA A 321 3.52 -1.19 -13.86
C ALA A 321 4.94 -0.99 -14.41
N GLY A 322 5.94 -1.76 -13.98
CA GLY A 322 7.34 -1.67 -14.41
C GLY A 322 8.28 -1.06 -13.38
N CYS A 323 7.82 -0.83 -12.14
CA CYS A 323 8.69 -0.45 -11.03
C CYS A 323 9.57 -1.62 -10.59
N ALA A 324 10.74 -1.32 -10.03
CA ALA A 324 11.53 -2.28 -9.28
C ALA A 324 11.20 -2.12 -7.79
N VAL A 325 10.65 -3.15 -7.15
CA VAL A 325 10.36 -3.16 -5.71
C VAL A 325 11.00 -4.39 -5.07
N THR A 326 11.83 -4.16 -4.06
CA THR A 326 12.63 -5.18 -3.38
C THR A 326 12.65 -4.91 -1.88
N ASP A 327 13.26 -5.77 -1.09
CA ASP A 327 13.73 -5.35 0.23
C ASP A 327 14.84 -4.27 0.10
N PRO A 328 15.22 -3.58 1.17
CA PRO A 328 16.25 -2.53 1.10
C PRO A 328 17.65 -3.05 0.73
N LEU A 329 17.88 -4.36 0.78
CA LEU A 329 19.12 -5.00 0.36
C LEU A 329 19.06 -5.52 -1.07
N GLY A 330 17.90 -5.37 -1.76
CA GLY A 330 17.67 -5.74 -3.15
C GLY A 330 17.31 -7.19 -3.36
N ALA A 331 16.90 -7.93 -2.32
CA ALA A 331 16.31 -9.24 -2.46
C ALA A 331 14.81 -9.10 -2.86
N PRO A 332 14.25 -10.08 -3.58
CA PRO A 332 12.83 -10.14 -3.82
C PRO A 332 12.03 -10.10 -2.52
N LEU A 333 10.85 -9.47 -2.56
CA LEU A 333 9.95 -9.46 -1.42
C LEU A 333 9.47 -10.89 -1.10
N ASP A 334 9.61 -11.32 0.15
CA ASP A 334 9.13 -12.61 0.64
C ASP A 334 8.77 -12.53 2.13
N PHE A 335 7.48 -12.46 2.43
CA PHE A 335 6.94 -12.40 3.78
C PHE A 335 5.56 -13.06 3.84
N PRO A 336 5.12 -13.54 5.03
CA PRO A 336 3.76 -14.02 5.21
C PRO A 336 2.76 -12.87 5.06
N LEU A 337 1.56 -13.17 4.59
CA LEU A 337 0.48 -12.19 4.51
C LEU A 337 -0.32 -12.19 5.82
N ASP A 338 0.26 -11.61 6.87
CA ASP A 338 -0.32 -11.50 8.21
C ASP A 338 -0.49 -10.02 8.63
N ALA A 339 -0.98 -9.80 9.86
CA ALA A 339 -1.20 -8.45 10.41
C ALA A 339 -0.01 -7.92 11.24
N THR A 340 1.06 -8.70 11.44
CA THR A 340 2.07 -8.38 12.46
C THR A 340 3.49 -8.32 11.94
N THR A 341 3.82 -9.06 10.89
CA THR A 341 5.16 -9.09 10.32
C THR A 341 5.60 -7.70 9.87
N PRO A 342 6.71 -7.15 10.38
CA PRO A 342 7.25 -5.89 9.89
C PRO A 342 7.82 -6.08 8.48
N VAL A 343 7.56 -5.12 7.60
CA VAL A 343 8.04 -5.13 6.22
C VAL A 343 8.82 -3.87 5.91
N ASP A 344 10.06 -4.02 5.49
CA ASP A 344 10.86 -2.96 4.87
C ASP A 344 10.88 -3.14 3.36
N PHE A 345 10.89 -2.05 2.61
CA PHE A 345 10.99 -2.10 1.16
C PHE A 345 11.77 -0.94 0.55
N ALA A 346 12.32 -1.18 -0.63
CA ALA A 346 12.89 -0.17 -1.50
C ALA A 346 12.19 -0.25 -2.86
N GLY A 347 11.50 0.82 -3.23
CA GLY A 347 10.82 0.96 -4.51
C GLY A 347 11.53 1.98 -5.39
N PHE A 348 11.68 1.67 -6.68
CA PHE A 348 12.27 2.53 -7.70
C PHE A 348 11.34 2.58 -8.89
N HIS A 349 11.16 3.76 -9.47
CA HIS A 349 10.19 3.98 -10.55
C HIS A 349 10.41 3.04 -11.75
N ASN A 350 11.64 2.61 -11.99
CA ASN A 350 11.99 1.63 -13.01
C ASN A 350 13.30 0.92 -12.66
N GLN A 351 13.64 -0.10 -13.45
CA GLN A 351 14.84 -0.92 -13.26
C GLN A 351 16.13 -0.08 -13.34
N ALA A 352 16.21 0.88 -14.27
CA ALA A 352 17.40 1.73 -14.43
C ALA A 352 17.66 2.60 -13.20
N THR A 353 16.60 3.13 -12.55
CA THR A 353 16.73 3.86 -11.28
C THR A 353 17.20 2.93 -10.15
N ALA A 354 16.69 1.69 -10.09
CA ALA A 354 17.13 0.70 -9.11
C ALA A 354 18.62 0.35 -9.28
N GLU A 355 19.07 0.10 -10.50
CA GLU A 355 20.47 -0.20 -10.82
C GLU A 355 21.42 0.92 -10.39
N ALA A 356 20.99 2.18 -10.56
CA ALA A 356 21.79 3.34 -10.16
C ALA A 356 21.80 3.56 -8.63
N MET A 357 20.69 3.32 -7.93
CA MET A 357 20.58 3.70 -6.51
C MET A 357 20.86 2.56 -5.51
N LEU A 358 20.48 1.33 -5.84
CA LEU A 358 20.53 0.21 -4.90
C LEU A 358 21.93 -0.13 -4.39
N PRO A 359 23.02 -0.07 -5.18
CA PRO A 359 24.39 -0.25 -4.67
C PRO A 359 24.75 0.75 -3.57
N HIS A 360 24.35 2.01 -3.74
CA HIS A 360 24.62 3.08 -2.77
C HIS A 360 23.76 2.93 -1.52
N LEU A 361 22.50 2.51 -1.67
CA LEU A 361 21.62 2.19 -0.54
C LEU A 361 22.21 1.06 0.32
N ARG A 362 22.66 -0.03 -0.30
CA ARG A 362 23.30 -1.16 0.40
C ARG A 362 24.55 -0.72 1.16
N ALA A 363 25.43 0.05 0.52
CA ALA A 363 26.64 0.56 1.13
C ALA A 363 26.32 1.49 2.32
N ALA A 364 25.37 2.40 2.15
CA ALA A 364 24.95 3.31 3.21
C ALA A 364 24.26 2.58 4.39
N LEU A 365 23.45 1.57 4.09
CA LEU A 365 22.85 0.72 5.15
C LEU A 365 23.92 -0.02 5.95
N ALA A 366 24.99 -0.53 5.32
CA ALA A 366 26.06 -1.22 6.02
C ALA A 366 26.79 -0.33 7.06
N GLU A 367 26.71 0.99 6.93
CA GLU A 367 27.29 1.97 7.83
C GLU A 367 26.35 2.41 8.98
N VAL A 368 25.10 1.97 8.95
CA VAL A 368 24.17 2.25 10.05
C VAL A 368 24.59 1.42 11.26
N THR A 369 25.07 2.09 12.28
CA THR A 369 25.50 1.49 13.57
C THR A 369 24.70 2.09 14.71
N PRO A 370 24.63 1.43 15.88
CA PRO A 370 24.08 2.04 17.08
C PRO A 370 24.78 3.39 17.32
N GLY A 371 24.03 4.48 17.25
CA GLY A 371 24.54 5.78 17.68
C GLY A 371 24.84 5.74 19.16
N ASP A 372 25.85 6.47 19.60
CA ASP A 372 26.04 6.74 21.01
C ASP A 372 24.73 7.31 21.55
N ALA A 373 24.14 6.63 22.54
CA ALA A 373 22.95 7.15 23.22
C ALA A 373 23.29 8.56 23.70
N PRO A 374 22.42 9.57 23.52
CA PRO A 374 22.67 10.85 24.13
C PRO A 374 22.86 10.61 25.61
N THR A 375 24.08 10.84 26.10
CA THR A 375 24.40 10.85 27.54
C THR A 375 23.52 11.94 28.13
N GLY A 376 22.36 11.52 28.71
CA GLY A 376 21.37 12.37 29.31
C GLY A 376 21.81 13.02 30.61
#